data_48fb2c5f19a826394264c81b82ce6be5
#
_entry.id   48fb2c5f19a826394264c81b82ce6be5
#
_cell.length_a   1.000
_cell.length_b   1.000
_cell.length_c   1.000
_cell.angle_alpha   90.00
_cell.angle_beta   90.00
_cell.angle_gamma   90.00
#
_symmetry.space_group_name_H-M   'P 1'
#
loop_
_entity.id
_entity.type
_entity.pdbx_description
1 polymer ?
#
loop_
_entity_poly.entity_id
_entity_poly.type
_entity_poly.pdbx_seq_one_letter_code
_entity_poly.pdbx_strand_id
1 'polypeptide(L)'
;MKIFPSSTIKKLDAYTIEHEPIQSIQLMERAAHALTEAIINRWDNGTPVTVFAGPGNNGGDALAVARMMAEKGYKVEVFLFNTKGELSPDCQANKELVEIMDEITFHEVSTQFAPPALTEDHLVIDGLFGSGLNKPLSGGV
;
A
#
# COMPACT_ATOMS: atom_id res chain seq x y z
N MET A 1 13.35 10.44 3.98
CA MET A 1 12.10 9.73 3.70
C MET A 1 12.24 8.93 2.41
N LYS A 2 11.83 7.67 2.45
CA LYS A 2 11.92 6.78 1.30
C LYS A 2 10.51 6.54 0.76
N ILE A 3 10.33 6.66 -0.56
CA ILE A 3 9.01 6.57 -1.19
C ILE A 3 9.02 5.45 -2.22
N PHE A 4 8.00 4.60 -2.19
CA PHE A 4 7.82 3.52 -3.14
C PHE A 4 6.47 3.71 -3.84
N PRO A 5 6.45 4.15 -5.11
CA PRO A 5 5.20 4.52 -5.78
C PRO A 5 4.42 3.30 -6.26
N SER A 6 3.10 3.42 -6.22
CA SER A 6 2.18 2.37 -6.66
C SER A 6 2.26 2.09 -8.16
N SER A 7 2.79 3.01 -8.94
CA SER A 7 2.96 2.80 -10.38
C SER A 7 3.81 1.58 -10.72
N THR A 8 4.78 1.24 -9.87
CA THR A 8 5.60 0.04 -10.05
C THR A 8 4.76 -1.22 -9.92
N ILE A 9 3.86 -1.25 -8.94
CA ILE A 9 2.94 -2.37 -8.74
C ILE A 9 2.03 -2.52 -9.96
N LYS A 10 1.49 -1.41 -10.45
CA LYS A 10 0.56 -1.41 -11.57
C LYS A 10 1.16 -1.99 -12.85
N LYS A 11 2.42 -1.69 -13.12
CA LYS A 11 3.11 -2.24 -14.29
C LYS A 11 3.26 -3.75 -14.21
N LEU A 12 3.56 -4.28 -13.03
CA LEU A 12 3.67 -5.72 -12.83
C LEU A 12 2.32 -6.39 -13.03
N ASP A 13 1.24 -5.80 -12.50
CA ASP A 13 -0.11 -6.31 -12.66
C ASP A 13 -0.52 -6.40 -14.12
N ALA A 14 -0.30 -5.33 -14.89
CA ALA A 14 -0.68 -5.28 -16.30
C ALA A 14 0.03 -6.39 -17.11
N TYR A 15 1.31 -6.59 -16.85
CA TYR A 15 2.08 -7.62 -17.54
C TYR A 15 1.50 -9.01 -17.26
N THR A 16 1.21 -9.31 -16.00
CA THR A 16 0.74 -10.64 -15.60
C THR A 16 -0.65 -10.93 -16.15
N ILE A 17 -1.55 -9.94 -16.18
CA ILE A 17 -2.90 -10.11 -16.74
C ILE A 17 -2.83 -10.56 -18.21
N GLU A 18 -1.89 -10.03 -18.96
CA GLU A 18 -1.74 -10.39 -20.37
C GLU A 18 -1.24 -11.81 -20.58
N HIS A 19 -0.51 -12.37 -19.63
CA HIS A 19 0.23 -13.62 -19.82
C HIS A 19 -0.31 -14.79 -19.00
N GLU A 20 -1.17 -14.56 -18.02
CA GLU A 20 -1.68 -15.63 -17.16
C GLU A 20 -3.16 -15.46 -16.85
N PRO A 21 -3.96 -16.54 -16.93
CA PRO A 21 -5.36 -16.49 -16.51
C PRO A 21 -5.45 -16.56 -14.98
N ILE A 22 -5.37 -15.42 -14.32
CA ILE A 22 -5.32 -15.33 -12.87
C ILE A 22 -6.37 -14.30 -12.39
N GLN A 23 -7.00 -14.58 -11.25
CA GLN A 23 -7.94 -13.64 -10.66
C GLN A 23 -7.21 -12.40 -10.14
N SER A 24 -7.88 -11.24 -10.17
CA SER A 24 -7.26 -9.98 -9.80
C SER A 24 -6.68 -9.98 -8.39
N ILE A 25 -7.37 -10.60 -7.42
CA ILE A 25 -6.88 -10.66 -6.05
C ILE A 25 -5.59 -11.49 -5.93
N GLN A 26 -5.49 -12.55 -6.70
CA GLN A 26 -4.28 -13.38 -6.73
C GLN A 26 -3.14 -12.65 -7.40
N LEU A 27 -3.43 -11.91 -8.46
CA LEU A 27 -2.45 -11.08 -9.13
C LEU A 27 -1.90 -10.00 -8.21
N MET A 28 -2.79 -9.35 -7.47
CA MET A 28 -2.43 -8.34 -6.48
C MET A 28 -1.51 -8.93 -5.39
N GLU A 29 -1.83 -10.12 -4.92
CA GLU A 29 -1.03 -10.82 -3.93
C GLU A 29 0.38 -11.13 -4.45
N ARG A 30 0.46 -11.59 -5.69
CA ARG A 30 1.74 -11.89 -6.34
C ARG A 30 2.60 -10.64 -6.51
N ALA A 31 1.99 -9.56 -6.99
CA ALA A 31 2.70 -8.30 -7.19
C ALA A 31 3.18 -7.73 -5.86
N ALA A 32 2.34 -7.78 -4.83
CA ALA A 32 2.72 -7.30 -3.50
C ALA A 32 3.86 -8.13 -2.91
N HIS A 33 3.86 -9.43 -3.13
CA HIS A 33 4.94 -10.30 -2.67
C HIS A 33 6.27 -9.91 -3.31
N ALA A 34 6.27 -9.72 -4.63
CA ALA A 34 7.48 -9.33 -5.36
C ALA A 34 8.00 -7.98 -4.86
N LEU A 35 7.11 -7.03 -4.63
CA LEU A 35 7.49 -5.72 -4.12
C LEU A 35 8.05 -5.80 -2.71
N THR A 36 7.41 -6.57 -1.85
CA THR A 36 7.85 -6.76 -0.47
C THR A 36 9.25 -7.34 -0.44
N GLU A 37 9.53 -8.34 -1.27
CA GLU A 37 10.86 -8.93 -1.37
C GLU A 37 11.91 -7.88 -1.78
N ALA A 38 11.58 -7.01 -2.75
CA ALA A 38 12.47 -5.95 -3.16
C ALA A 38 12.73 -4.95 -2.03
N ILE A 39 11.71 -4.64 -1.24
CA ILE A 39 11.83 -3.69 -0.13
C ILE A 39 12.69 -4.26 0.99
N ILE A 40 12.45 -5.50 1.40
CA ILE A 40 13.18 -6.09 2.53
C ILE A 40 14.65 -6.33 2.20
N ASN A 41 15.00 -6.39 0.93
CA ASN A 41 16.40 -6.48 0.51
C ASN A 41 17.12 -5.14 0.63
N ARG A 42 16.41 -4.02 0.74
CA ARG A 42 16.99 -2.68 0.81
C ARG A 42 16.94 -2.06 2.19
N TRP A 43 15.91 -2.37 2.97
CA TRP A 43 15.70 -1.78 4.29
C TRP A 43 15.35 -2.88 5.27
N ASP A 44 16.04 -2.93 6.40
CA ASP A 44 15.78 -3.95 7.41
C ASP A 44 14.54 -3.62 8.23
N ASN A 45 14.12 -4.58 9.08
CA ASN A 45 12.88 -4.45 9.83
C ASN A 45 12.92 -3.43 10.97
N GLY A 46 14.05 -2.79 11.20
CA GLY A 46 14.14 -1.64 12.10
C GLY A 46 13.63 -0.36 11.45
N THR A 47 13.39 -0.37 10.11
CA THR A 47 12.87 0.79 9.39
C THR A 47 11.37 0.90 9.63
N PRO A 48 10.88 2.02 10.19
CA PRO A 48 9.43 2.21 10.35
C PRO A 48 8.77 2.44 9.00
N VAL A 49 7.58 1.87 8.81
CA VAL A 49 6.87 1.89 7.53
C VAL A 49 5.54 2.60 7.71
N THR A 50 5.29 3.60 6.86
CA THR A 50 4.00 4.30 6.81
C THR A 50 3.41 4.10 5.42
N VAL A 51 2.16 3.64 5.37
CA VAL A 51 1.46 3.31 4.12
C VAL A 51 0.28 4.24 3.96
N PHE A 52 0.22 4.92 2.81
CA PHE A 52 -0.93 5.72 2.42
C PHE A 52 -1.65 4.98 1.30
N ALA A 53 -2.89 4.59 1.56
CA ALA A 53 -3.67 3.81 0.61
C ALA A 53 -4.93 4.55 0.21
N GLY A 54 -5.21 4.59 -1.09
CA GLY A 54 -6.46 5.12 -1.62
C GLY A 54 -7.53 4.03 -1.70
N PRO A 55 -8.76 4.39 -2.14
CA PRO A 55 -9.88 3.46 -2.12
C PRO A 55 -9.91 2.46 -3.29
N GLY A 56 -9.08 2.66 -4.31
CA GLY A 56 -9.05 1.81 -5.48
C GLY A 56 -8.05 0.67 -5.38
N ASN A 57 -7.74 0.06 -6.51
CA ASN A 57 -6.83 -1.08 -6.56
C ASN A 57 -5.40 -0.73 -6.17
N ASN A 58 -4.98 0.52 -6.39
CA ASN A 58 -3.65 0.95 -5.92
C ASN A 58 -3.57 0.92 -4.40
N GLY A 59 -4.65 1.30 -3.74
CA GLY A 59 -4.74 1.18 -2.28
C GLY A 59 -4.72 -0.27 -1.85
N GLY A 60 -5.44 -1.13 -2.57
CA GLY A 60 -5.42 -2.56 -2.31
C GLY A 60 -4.02 -3.15 -2.40
N ASP A 61 -3.27 -2.76 -3.43
CA ASP A 61 -1.86 -3.17 -3.59
C ASP A 61 -1.03 -2.73 -2.39
N ALA A 62 -1.20 -1.47 -1.97
CA ALA A 62 -0.46 -0.93 -0.82
C ALA A 62 -0.81 -1.65 0.48
N LEU A 63 -2.09 -1.97 0.68
CA LEU A 63 -2.53 -2.72 1.85
C LEU A 63 -1.94 -4.13 1.86
N ALA A 64 -1.86 -4.78 0.71
CA ALA A 64 -1.26 -6.11 0.61
C ALA A 64 0.22 -6.07 0.97
N VAL A 65 0.95 -5.05 0.49
CA VAL A 65 2.36 -4.86 0.87
C VAL A 65 2.49 -4.60 2.36
N ALA A 66 1.61 -3.75 2.93
CA ALA A 66 1.61 -3.45 4.36
C ALA A 66 1.47 -4.72 5.18
N ARG A 67 0.54 -5.59 4.79
CA ARG A 67 0.29 -6.86 5.46
C ARG A 67 1.53 -7.74 5.43
N MET A 68 2.15 -7.87 4.26
CA MET A 68 3.34 -8.69 4.10
C MET A 68 4.55 -8.14 4.86
N MET A 69 4.71 -6.81 4.90
CA MET A 69 5.77 -6.17 5.67
C MET A 69 5.60 -6.44 7.16
N ALA A 70 4.38 -6.34 7.66
CA ALA A 70 4.09 -6.61 9.07
C ALA A 70 4.40 -8.06 9.43
N GLU A 71 4.11 -9.00 8.52
CA GLU A 71 4.44 -10.41 8.71
C GLU A 71 5.95 -10.65 8.79
N LYS A 72 6.73 -9.76 8.19
CA LYS A 72 8.20 -9.84 8.22
C LYS A 72 8.81 -9.10 9.41
N GLY A 73 7.99 -8.61 10.33
CA GLY A 73 8.46 -7.99 11.55
C GLY A 73 8.65 -6.48 11.50
N TYR A 74 8.21 -5.83 10.43
CA TYR A 74 8.26 -4.37 10.34
C TYR A 74 7.13 -3.75 11.14
N LYS A 75 7.39 -2.57 11.71
CA LYS A 75 6.33 -1.75 12.32
C LYS A 75 5.64 -0.98 11.21
N VAL A 76 4.35 -1.24 11.00
CA VAL A 76 3.61 -0.67 9.89
C VAL A 76 2.45 0.15 10.43
N GLU A 77 2.33 1.38 9.95
CA GLU A 77 1.18 2.24 10.20
C GLU A 77 0.50 2.53 8.86
N VAL A 78 -0.81 2.33 8.80
CA VAL A 78 -1.57 2.44 7.56
C VAL A 78 -2.64 3.52 7.70
N PHE A 79 -2.71 4.38 6.69
CA PHE A 79 -3.78 5.37 6.53
C PHE A 79 -4.54 5.04 5.24
N LEU A 80 -5.76 4.55 5.38
CA LEU A 80 -6.63 4.26 4.25
C LEU A 80 -7.61 5.41 4.06
N PHE A 81 -7.53 6.07 2.91
CA PHE A 81 -8.37 7.21 2.59
C PHE A 81 -9.64 6.72 1.89
N ASN A 82 -10.77 6.81 2.59
CA ASN A 82 -12.06 6.31 2.12
C ASN A 82 -13.11 7.42 2.24
N THR A 83 -12.87 8.52 1.53
CA THR A 83 -13.71 9.71 1.64
C THR A 83 -15.08 9.56 0.99
N LYS A 84 -15.22 8.64 0.04
CA LYS A 84 -16.47 8.42 -0.68
C LYS A 84 -17.29 7.25 -0.15
N GLY A 85 -16.73 6.50 0.81
CA GLY A 85 -17.42 5.36 1.39
C GLY A 85 -17.43 4.11 0.53
N GLU A 86 -16.66 4.09 -0.57
CA GLU A 86 -16.60 2.95 -1.47
C GLU A 86 -15.15 2.54 -1.72
N LEU A 87 -14.88 1.25 -1.57
CA LEU A 87 -13.60 0.66 -1.87
C LEU A 87 -13.76 -0.32 -3.03
N SER A 88 -12.70 -0.48 -3.85
CA SER A 88 -12.73 -1.55 -4.85
C SER A 88 -12.80 -2.91 -4.13
N PRO A 89 -13.32 -3.96 -4.80
CA PRO A 89 -13.44 -5.27 -4.15
C PRO A 89 -12.11 -5.79 -3.60
N ASP A 90 -11.03 -5.63 -4.34
CA ASP A 90 -9.72 -6.11 -3.90
C ASP A 90 -9.15 -5.24 -2.76
N CYS A 91 -9.44 -3.94 -2.77
CA CYS A 91 -9.06 -3.06 -1.66
C CYS A 91 -9.83 -3.44 -0.40
N GLN A 92 -11.14 -3.69 -0.52
CA GLN A 92 -11.97 -4.11 0.61
C GLN A 92 -11.45 -5.42 1.20
N ALA A 93 -11.11 -6.39 0.36
CA ALA A 93 -10.60 -7.68 0.82
C ALA A 93 -9.31 -7.50 1.62
N ASN A 94 -8.40 -6.67 1.13
CA ASN A 94 -7.13 -6.42 1.83
C ASN A 94 -7.34 -5.59 3.09
N LYS A 95 -8.28 -4.66 3.10
CA LYS A 95 -8.63 -3.90 4.30
C LYS A 95 -9.04 -4.86 5.43
N GLU A 96 -9.89 -5.83 5.12
CA GLU A 96 -10.37 -6.78 6.12
C GLU A 96 -9.22 -7.60 6.70
N LEU A 97 -8.24 -7.96 5.89
CA LEU A 97 -7.06 -8.67 6.36
C LEU A 97 -6.16 -7.81 7.23
N VAL A 98 -6.00 -6.54 6.85
CA VAL A 98 -5.17 -5.60 7.61
C VAL A 98 -5.79 -5.29 8.97
N GLU A 99 -7.11 -5.13 9.03
CA GLU A 99 -7.80 -4.75 10.27
C GLU A 99 -7.65 -5.78 11.39
N ILE A 100 -7.47 -7.05 11.04
CA ILE A 100 -7.34 -8.10 12.03
C ILE A 100 -5.90 -8.34 12.47
N MET A 101 -4.94 -7.62 11.90
CA MET A 101 -3.52 -7.78 12.25
C MET A 101 -3.11 -6.82 13.35
N ASP A 102 -2.74 -7.38 14.50
CA ASP A 102 -2.31 -6.57 15.66
C ASP A 102 -1.00 -5.82 15.39
N GLU A 103 -0.20 -6.32 14.46
CA GLU A 103 1.10 -5.72 14.11
C GLU A 103 0.97 -4.43 13.33
N ILE A 104 -0.23 -4.14 12.81
CA ILE A 104 -0.49 -2.94 12.00
C ILE A 104 -1.32 -1.96 12.79
N THR A 105 -0.86 -0.70 12.84
CA THR A 105 -1.67 0.40 13.35
C THR A 105 -2.48 0.95 12.17
N PHE A 106 -3.79 0.68 12.16
CA PHE A 106 -4.64 0.98 11.03
C PHE A 106 -5.56 2.16 11.32
N HIS A 107 -5.58 3.11 10.38
CA HIS A 107 -6.46 4.28 10.44
C HIS A 107 -7.26 4.36 9.14
N GLU A 108 -8.57 4.49 9.26
CA GLU A 108 -9.42 4.76 8.11
C GLU A 108 -9.82 6.23 8.14
N VAL A 109 -9.46 6.99 7.10
CA VAL A 109 -9.67 8.43 7.02
C VAL A 109 -10.87 8.71 6.12
N SER A 110 -11.94 9.28 6.69
CA SER A 110 -13.15 9.57 5.92
C SER A 110 -13.42 11.07 5.75
N THR A 111 -13.05 11.89 6.73
CA THR A 111 -13.33 13.34 6.68
C THR A 111 -12.14 14.19 7.04
N GLN A 112 -11.44 13.89 8.11
CA GLN A 112 -10.32 14.69 8.59
C GLN A 112 -9.07 13.83 8.66
N PHE A 113 -7.94 14.44 8.35
CA PHE A 113 -6.67 13.75 8.38
C PHE A 113 -5.61 14.65 9.02
N ALA A 114 -4.99 14.13 10.07
CA ALA A 114 -3.82 14.75 10.68
C ALA A 114 -2.58 13.97 10.21
N PRO A 115 -1.70 14.59 9.42
CA PRO A 115 -0.51 13.88 8.92
C PRO A 115 0.35 13.36 10.07
N PRO A 116 0.88 12.14 9.95
CA PRO A 116 1.78 11.62 10.98
C PRO A 116 3.12 12.34 10.93
N ALA A 117 3.81 12.34 12.05
CA ALA A 117 5.18 12.84 12.09
C ALA A 117 6.10 11.80 11.45
N LEU A 118 6.71 12.17 10.33
CA LEU A 118 7.62 11.29 9.60
C LEU A 118 9.05 11.78 9.77
N THR A 119 9.96 10.85 10.01
CA THR A 119 11.39 11.14 10.09
C THR A 119 12.08 10.66 8.83
N GLU A 120 13.35 11.00 8.67
CA GLU A 120 14.13 10.55 7.51
C GLU A 120 14.28 9.03 7.47
N ASP A 121 14.12 8.36 8.60
CA ASP A 121 14.24 6.92 8.69
C ASP A 121 13.02 6.19 8.12
N HIS A 122 11.88 6.88 8.00
CA HIS A 122 10.64 6.24 7.56
C HIS A 122 10.71 5.82 6.10
N LEU A 123 10.16 4.63 5.83
CA LEU A 123 9.81 4.22 4.49
C LEU A 123 8.34 4.54 4.27
N VAL A 124 8.04 5.28 3.21
CA VAL A 124 6.67 5.63 2.86
C VAL A 124 6.26 4.86 1.62
N ILE A 125 5.16 4.12 1.73
CA ILE A 125 4.56 3.41 0.61
C ILE A 125 3.33 4.19 0.17
N ASP A 126 3.37 4.70 -1.07
CA ASP A 126 2.33 5.56 -1.61
C ASP A 126 1.42 4.78 -2.55
N GLY A 127 0.20 4.48 -2.09
CA GLY A 127 -0.84 3.84 -2.87
C GLY A 127 -2.06 4.73 -3.06
N LEU A 128 -1.89 6.05 -3.00
CA LEU A 128 -3.01 6.98 -3.10
C LEU A 128 -3.52 7.14 -4.54
N PHE A 129 -2.61 7.15 -5.52
CA PHE A 129 -2.95 7.46 -6.90
C PHE A 129 -2.50 6.37 -7.84
N GLY A 130 -3.22 6.25 -8.97
CA GLY A 130 -2.91 5.25 -9.97
C GLY A 130 -1.71 5.61 -10.84
N SER A 131 -1.38 4.66 -11.72
CA SER A 131 -0.24 4.81 -12.63
C SER A 131 -0.39 5.95 -13.63
N GLY A 132 -1.60 6.47 -13.80
CA GLY A 132 -1.85 7.58 -14.70
C GLY A 132 -1.48 8.94 -14.14
N LEU A 133 -1.17 9.03 -12.85
CA LEU A 133 -0.80 10.30 -12.24
C LEU A 133 0.64 10.65 -12.62
N ASN A 134 0.80 11.77 -13.30
CA ASN A 134 2.11 12.21 -13.76
C ASN A 134 2.50 13.58 -13.22
N LYS A 135 1.84 14.05 -12.17
CA LYS A 135 2.20 15.28 -11.47
C LYS A 135 2.80 14.94 -10.12
N PRO A 136 3.76 15.75 -9.62
CA PRO A 136 4.26 15.56 -8.28
C PRO A 136 3.14 15.73 -7.26
N LEU A 137 3.20 14.98 -6.18
CA LEU A 137 2.30 15.19 -5.05
C LEU A 137 2.66 16.49 -4.36
N SER A 138 1.63 17.22 -3.93
CA SER A 138 1.85 18.50 -3.25
C SER A 138 0.74 18.75 -2.25
N GLY A 139 0.97 19.75 -1.38
CA GLY A 139 0.00 20.09 -0.35
C GLY A 139 -0.15 18.99 0.67
N GLY A 140 -1.36 18.76 1.12
CA GLY A 140 -1.66 17.80 2.17
C GLY A 140 -1.87 16.37 1.73
N VAL A 141 -1.51 16.05 0.54
CA VAL A 141 -1.70 14.68 0.01
C VAL A 141 -0.60 13.78 0.50
#